data_4dd57e5cbb025402eae68f336cc44e95
#
_entry.id   4dd57e5cbb025402eae68f336cc44e95
#
_cell.length_a   1.000
_cell.length_b   1.000
_cell.length_c   1.000
_cell.angle_alpha   90.00
_cell.angle_beta   90.00
_cell.angle_gamma   90.00
#
_symmetry.space_group_name_H-M   'P 1'
#
loop_
_entity.id
_entity.type
_entity.pdbx_description
1 polymer ?
#
loop_
_entity_poly.entity_id
_entity_poly.type
_entity_poly.pdbx_seq_one_letter_code
_entity_poly.pdbx_strand_id
1 'polypeptide(L)'
;MKKAKKIQYDSIYNLGQLKASGYKSKSVKEEVRNNLIKTIQEKENPFVGIMGYEDTVIPDTERAILSQHNILFLGLRGQAKTRMARQMIDLLDEYIPVIAGSEVNDDPFKPLSRYAYDLIAEKGDDTPIEWVHRTTRYGEKLATPDVSVADLIGDIDPIKAANLKLSFSDEKVIHYGIIPRSNRGIFVINELPDLQARIQVALFNILQEGDIQIRGFKLRMPLDILFVFTANPEDYTNRGSIVTPLKDRIESQILTHYPKNIETSLAITEQEANILPAQKERVNISDLVKRIIEQVAFEARSNEYVDRKSGVSARLTIAALENAVSSAERRAIIHNEANTQVWISDLNGIIPAITGKIELVYEGEQEGPYQVAVNLIDKSVR
;
A
#
# COMPACT_ATOMS: atom_id res chain seq x y z
N MET A 1 5.64 14.24 34.09
CA MET A 1 4.79 14.19 32.88
C MET A 1 3.36 13.83 33.30
N LYS A 2 2.37 14.69 33.05
CA LYS A 2 0.95 14.39 33.36
C LYS A 2 0.52 13.28 32.40
N LYS A 3 0.08 12.12 32.95
CA LYS A 3 -0.55 11.04 32.16
C LYS A 3 -1.71 11.69 31.39
N ALA A 4 -1.67 11.65 30.05
CA ALA A 4 -2.82 12.03 29.23
C ALA A 4 -4.02 11.19 29.69
N LYS A 5 -5.12 11.82 30.07
CA LYS A 5 -6.37 11.13 30.37
C LYS A 5 -6.77 10.35 29.12
N LYS A 6 -6.89 9.03 29.24
CA LYS A 6 -7.41 8.18 28.16
C LYS A 6 -8.82 8.69 27.86
N ILE A 7 -9.04 9.22 26.68
CA ILE A 7 -10.37 9.71 26.26
C ILE A 7 -11.28 8.50 26.22
N GLN A 8 -12.40 8.59 26.92
CA GLN A 8 -13.41 7.54 26.95
C GLN A 8 -14.34 7.79 25.76
N TYR A 9 -14.00 7.24 24.60
CA TYR A 9 -14.71 7.45 23.32
C TYR A 9 -16.22 7.22 23.43
N ASP A 10 -16.64 6.24 24.24
CA ASP A 10 -18.05 5.85 24.44
C ASP A 10 -18.89 6.86 25.24
N SER A 11 -18.32 7.96 25.70
CA SER A 11 -19.03 8.95 26.52
C SER A 11 -19.17 10.34 25.89
N ILE A 12 -18.63 10.52 24.67
CA ILE A 12 -18.59 11.81 23.97
C ILE A 12 -19.35 11.67 22.65
N TYR A 13 -20.53 12.28 22.56
CA TYR A 13 -21.46 12.13 21.43
C TYR A 13 -21.76 13.44 20.70
N ASN A 14 -21.36 14.59 21.27
CA ASN A 14 -21.62 15.89 20.67
C ASN A 14 -20.42 16.83 20.79
N LEU A 15 -20.45 17.92 20.03
CA LEU A 15 -19.39 18.91 19.94
C LEU A 15 -19.09 19.57 21.29
N GLY A 16 -20.11 19.85 22.09
CA GLY A 16 -19.96 20.48 23.42
C GLY A 16 -19.17 19.58 24.39
N GLN A 17 -19.51 18.29 24.44
CA GLN A 17 -18.75 17.30 25.23
C GLN A 17 -17.31 17.16 24.74
N LEU A 18 -17.11 17.18 23.41
CA LEU A 18 -15.77 17.12 22.83
C LEU A 18 -14.92 18.33 23.24
N LYS A 19 -15.49 19.55 23.20
CA LYS A 19 -14.82 20.77 23.69
C LYS A 19 -14.48 20.67 25.19
N ALA A 20 -15.42 20.18 25.99
CA ALA A 20 -15.23 20.03 27.43
C ALA A 20 -14.17 18.96 27.78
N SER A 21 -13.96 17.94 26.93
CA SER A 21 -12.93 16.92 27.13
C SER A 21 -11.49 17.44 26.98
N GLY A 22 -11.32 18.60 26.37
CA GLY A 22 -10.02 19.17 26.05
C GLY A 22 -9.33 18.50 24.85
N TYR A 23 -10.10 17.75 24.02
CA TYR A 23 -9.58 17.17 22.78
C TYR A 23 -9.06 18.28 21.86
N LYS A 24 -7.91 18.00 21.23
CA LYS A 24 -7.31 18.89 20.23
C LYS A 24 -7.12 18.13 18.93
N SER A 25 -7.69 18.66 17.90
CA SER A 25 -7.49 18.15 16.54
C SER A 25 -6.06 18.33 16.09
N LYS A 26 -5.53 17.33 15.40
CA LYS A 26 -4.21 17.33 14.78
C LYS A 26 -4.37 17.07 13.29
N SER A 27 -3.41 17.50 12.48
CA SER A 27 -3.35 17.04 11.11
C SER A 27 -2.94 15.55 11.05
N VAL A 28 -3.33 14.85 9.98
CA VAL A 28 -2.95 13.43 9.81
C VAL A 28 -1.44 13.24 9.80
N LYS A 29 -0.69 14.17 9.21
CA LYS A 29 0.78 14.11 9.17
C LYS A 29 1.39 14.32 10.56
N GLU A 30 0.82 15.20 11.38
CA GLU A 30 1.23 15.39 12.77
C GLU A 30 0.89 14.18 13.63
N GLU A 31 -0.27 13.57 13.43
CA GLU A 31 -0.74 12.36 14.12
C GLU A 31 0.21 11.18 13.87
N VAL A 32 0.47 10.87 12.59
CA VAL A 32 1.36 9.78 12.17
C VAL A 32 2.79 10.02 12.70
N ARG A 33 3.28 11.26 12.63
CA ARG A 33 4.58 11.64 13.19
C ARG A 33 4.65 11.39 14.70
N ASN A 34 3.65 11.83 15.44
CA ASN A 34 3.63 11.71 16.91
C ASN A 34 3.57 10.25 17.36
N ASN A 35 2.82 9.42 16.64
CA ASN A 35 2.71 7.99 16.93
C ASN A 35 4.01 7.26 16.54
N LEU A 36 4.65 7.62 15.41
CA LEU A 36 5.97 7.08 15.06
C LEU A 36 7.02 7.40 16.14
N ILE A 37 7.05 8.64 16.66
CA ILE A 37 7.98 9.02 17.75
C ILE A 37 7.77 8.10 18.96
N LYS A 38 6.53 7.83 19.33
CA LYS A 38 6.21 6.90 20.43
C LYS A 38 6.75 5.49 20.14
N THR A 39 6.44 4.94 18.96
CA THR A 39 6.87 3.61 18.53
C THR A 39 8.40 3.48 18.59
N ILE A 40 9.14 4.47 18.08
CA ILE A 40 10.61 4.50 18.17
C ILE A 40 11.11 4.57 19.63
N GLN A 41 10.47 5.39 20.48
CA GLN A 41 10.84 5.49 21.89
C GLN A 41 10.58 4.21 22.67
N GLU A 42 9.54 3.47 22.32
CA GLU A 42 9.16 2.17 22.88
C GLU A 42 10.01 1.03 22.29
N LYS A 43 10.89 1.34 21.32
CA LYS A 43 11.75 0.37 20.58
C LYS A 43 10.95 -0.69 19.83
N GLU A 44 9.76 -0.33 19.40
CA GLU A 44 8.92 -1.17 18.55
C GLU A 44 9.22 -0.93 17.07
N ASN A 45 9.00 -1.96 16.24
CA ASN A 45 9.13 -1.84 14.79
C ASN A 45 7.77 -1.42 14.19
N PRO A 46 7.67 -0.24 13.54
CA PRO A 46 6.42 0.18 12.92
C PRO A 46 6.04 -0.66 11.68
N PHE A 47 6.99 -1.42 11.13
CA PHE A 47 6.81 -2.24 9.93
C PHE A 47 7.03 -3.73 10.24
N VAL A 48 6.11 -4.32 11.00
CA VAL A 48 6.20 -5.71 11.44
C VAL A 48 6.22 -6.68 10.25
N GLY A 49 7.18 -7.61 10.26
CA GLY A 49 7.33 -8.62 9.21
C GLY A 49 7.87 -8.08 7.88
N ILE A 50 8.37 -6.84 7.85
CA ILE A 50 9.21 -6.34 6.77
C ILE A 50 10.66 -6.66 7.16
N MET A 51 11.36 -7.42 6.32
CA MET A 51 12.74 -7.87 6.55
C MET A 51 13.68 -7.38 5.46
N GLY A 52 14.94 -7.13 5.84
CA GLY A 52 16.00 -6.69 4.93
C GLY A 52 15.95 -5.19 4.60
N TYR A 53 15.11 -4.42 5.30
CA TYR A 53 14.95 -2.98 5.14
C TYR A 53 15.36 -2.18 6.38
N GLU A 54 15.85 -2.84 7.41
CA GLU A 54 16.14 -2.29 8.73
C GLU A 54 17.13 -1.12 8.67
N ASP A 55 18.13 -1.21 7.79
CA ASP A 55 19.19 -0.21 7.62
C ASP A 55 19.00 0.71 6.40
N THR A 56 17.90 0.55 5.65
CA THR A 56 17.70 1.23 4.36
C THR A 56 16.31 1.87 4.25
N VAL A 57 15.33 1.14 3.78
CA VAL A 57 13.99 1.64 3.44
C VAL A 57 13.20 2.08 4.68
N ILE A 58 13.31 1.35 5.79
CA ILE A 58 12.61 1.68 7.05
C ILE A 58 13.11 3.03 7.59
N PRO A 59 14.42 3.26 7.80
CA PRO A 59 14.92 4.56 8.26
C PRO A 59 14.59 5.71 7.30
N ASP A 60 14.58 5.48 5.98
CA ASP A 60 14.17 6.49 5.01
C ASP A 60 12.68 6.84 5.15
N THR A 61 11.83 5.83 5.37
CA THR A 61 10.40 6.01 5.60
C THR A 61 10.13 6.76 6.91
N GLU A 62 10.83 6.41 7.98
CA GLU A 62 10.74 7.10 9.27
C GLU A 62 11.14 8.58 9.13
N ARG A 63 12.23 8.88 8.43
CA ARG A 63 12.64 10.27 8.17
C ARG A 63 11.60 11.05 7.37
N ALA A 64 11.00 10.43 6.35
CA ALA A 64 9.93 11.05 5.58
C ALA A 64 8.71 11.37 6.44
N ILE A 65 8.29 10.45 7.31
CA ILE A 65 7.18 10.63 8.26
C ILE A 65 7.52 11.74 9.28
N LEU A 66 8.72 11.73 9.85
CA LEU A 66 9.17 12.77 10.79
C LEU A 66 9.20 14.15 10.15
N SER A 67 9.48 14.24 8.87
CA SER A 67 9.44 15.47 8.07
C SER A 67 8.04 15.84 7.57
N GLN A 68 7.02 15.02 7.85
CA GLN A 68 5.63 15.20 7.39
C GLN A 68 5.50 15.23 5.85
N HIS A 69 6.34 14.49 5.14
CA HIS A 69 6.37 14.42 3.69
C HIS A 69 5.33 13.44 3.15
N ASN A 70 4.84 13.71 1.94
CA ASN A 70 4.24 12.68 1.10
C ASN A 70 5.35 11.75 0.57
N ILE A 71 5.02 10.49 0.32
CA ILE A 71 6.02 9.45 0.07
C ILE A 71 5.78 8.80 -1.28
N LEU A 72 6.85 8.62 -2.05
CA LEU A 72 6.87 7.76 -3.23
C LEU A 72 7.81 6.57 -2.98
N PHE A 73 7.26 5.37 -2.86
CA PHE A 73 8.05 4.14 -2.90
C PHE A 73 8.35 3.77 -4.36
N LEU A 74 9.61 3.80 -4.72
CA LEU A 74 10.09 3.49 -6.07
C LEU A 74 10.94 2.22 -6.05
N GLY A 75 10.59 1.24 -6.85
CA GLY A 75 11.33 -0.01 -6.98
C GLY A 75 10.56 -1.08 -7.71
N LEU A 76 11.24 -2.16 -8.04
CA LEU A 76 10.72 -3.24 -8.88
C LEU A 76 9.58 -4.02 -8.21
N ARG A 77 8.97 -4.93 -8.95
CA ARG A 77 7.86 -5.78 -8.49
C ARG A 77 8.27 -6.68 -7.31
N GLY A 78 7.36 -6.89 -6.35
CA GLY A 78 7.58 -7.79 -5.22
C GLY A 78 8.55 -7.27 -4.16
N GLN A 79 8.73 -5.95 -4.04
CA GLN A 79 9.57 -5.28 -3.04
C GLN A 79 8.76 -4.66 -1.90
N ALA A 80 7.65 -5.25 -1.52
CA ALA A 80 6.80 -4.91 -0.37
C ALA A 80 6.28 -3.45 -0.29
N LYS A 81 6.37 -2.64 -1.36
CA LYS A 81 5.95 -1.23 -1.39
C LYS A 81 4.54 -1.01 -0.83
N THR A 82 3.55 -1.73 -1.39
CA THR A 82 2.14 -1.63 -0.96
C THR A 82 1.94 -2.15 0.46
N ARG A 83 2.69 -3.16 0.90
CA ARG A 83 2.63 -3.68 2.27
C ARG A 83 3.08 -2.63 3.28
N MET A 84 4.19 -1.95 3.01
CA MET A 84 4.66 -0.84 3.84
C MET A 84 3.64 0.30 3.90
N ALA A 85 3.07 0.68 2.76
CA ALA A 85 2.03 1.71 2.72
C ALA A 85 0.81 1.34 3.59
N ARG A 86 0.36 0.09 3.54
CA ARG A 86 -0.77 -0.40 4.36
C ARG A 86 -0.45 -0.43 5.85
N GLN A 87 0.76 -0.78 6.25
CA GLN A 87 1.16 -0.81 7.65
C GLN A 87 1.22 0.59 8.29
N MET A 88 1.32 1.66 7.49
CA MET A 88 1.23 3.02 8.01
C MET A 88 -0.11 3.34 8.69
N ILE A 89 -1.15 2.53 8.47
CA ILE A 89 -2.44 2.63 9.20
C ILE A 89 -2.22 2.53 10.70
N ASP A 90 -1.27 1.71 11.13
CA ASP A 90 -0.99 1.50 12.55
C ASP A 90 -0.36 2.71 13.24
N LEU A 91 0.12 3.67 12.45
CA LEU A 91 0.59 4.96 12.93
C LEU A 91 -0.53 6.03 13.05
N LEU A 92 -1.77 5.73 12.65
CA LEU A 92 -2.93 6.58 12.93
C LEU A 92 -3.43 6.34 14.36
N ASP A 93 -4.03 7.37 14.97
CA ASP A 93 -4.76 7.23 16.23
C ASP A 93 -5.92 6.24 16.02
N GLU A 94 -6.17 5.38 16.99
CA GLU A 94 -7.15 4.30 16.87
C GLU A 94 -8.54 4.82 16.49
N TYR A 95 -8.96 5.95 17.09
CA TYR A 95 -10.21 6.64 16.80
C TYR A 95 -10.02 8.15 16.72
N ILE A 96 -10.72 8.80 15.80
CA ILE A 96 -10.88 10.26 15.76
C ILE A 96 -12.34 10.65 15.72
N PRO A 97 -12.71 11.83 16.28
CA PRO A 97 -14.05 12.34 16.17
C PRO A 97 -14.27 13.02 14.81
N VAL A 98 -15.42 12.77 14.21
CA VAL A 98 -15.92 13.45 13.01
C VAL A 98 -17.36 13.92 13.23
N ILE A 99 -17.82 14.87 12.42
CA ILE A 99 -19.24 15.23 12.39
C ILE A 99 -20.05 14.02 11.90
N ALA A 100 -21.04 13.59 12.67
CA ALA A 100 -21.84 12.42 12.34
C ALA A 100 -22.54 12.57 10.98
N GLY A 101 -22.41 11.55 10.12
CA GLY A 101 -22.97 11.55 8.77
C GLY A 101 -22.16 12.35 7.74
N SER A 102 -20.97 12.84 8.07
CA SER A 102 -20.09 13.50 7.12
C SER A 102 -19.50 12.52 6.09
N GLU A 103 -19.63 12.81 4.80
CA GLU A 103 -19.04 12.03 3.72
C GLU A 103 -17.51 12.24 3.60
N VAL A 104 -16.96 13.30 4.21
CA VAL A 104 -15.56 13.71 4.09
C VAL A 104 -14.83 13.76 5.43
N ASN A 105 -15.30 13.02 6.42
CA ASN A 105 -14.69 12.96 7.76
C ASN A 105 -14.46 14.35 8.37
N ASP A 106 -15.46 15.24 8.29
CA ASP A 106 -15.34 16.61 8.78
C ASP A 106 -14.85 16.68 10.22
N ASP A 107 -13.81 17.48 10.43
CA ASP A 107 -13.34 17.79 11.77
C ASP A 107 -14.37 18.64 12.53
N PRO A 108 -14.83 18.23 13.73
CA PRO A 108 -15.78 19.00 14.50
C PRO A 108 -15.35 20.43 14.81
N PHE A 109 -14.05 20.72 14.85
CA PHE A 109 -13.50 22.07 15.08
C PHE A 109 -13.16 22.83 13.81
N LYS A 110 -13.01 22.13 12.66
CA LYS A 110 -12.63 22.72 11.37
C LYS A 110 -13.39 22.03 10.23
N PRO A 111 -14.71 22.20 10.17
CA PRO A 111 -15.53 21.56 9.13
C PRO A 111 -15.13 22.06 7.74
N LEU A 112 -15.28 21.20 6.73
CA LEU A 112 -14.96 21.49 5.33
C LEU A 112 -16.22 21.48 4.45
N SER A 113 -17.17 20.54 4.70
CA SER A 113 -18.34 20.37 3.87
C SER A 113 -19.47 21.34 4.26
N ARG A 114 -20.27 21.71 3.29
CA ARG A 114 -21.49 22.51 3.52
C ARG A 114 -22.45 21.82 4.50
N TYR A 115 -22.52 20.50 4.41
CA TYR A 115 -23.29 19.68 5.37
C TYR A 115 -22.89 19.94 6.82
N ALA A 116 -21.58 19.87 7.10
CA ALA A 116 -21.07 20.05 8.46
C ALA A 116 -21.25 21.49 8.96
N TYR A 117 -21.02 22.49 8.10
CA TYR A 117 -21.28 23.89 8.44
C TYR A 117 -22.76 24.14 8.81
N ASP A 118 -23.70 23.64 7.98
CA ASP A 118 -25.12 23.82 8.21
C ASP A 118 -25.55 23.12 9.51
N LEU A 119 -25.06 21.90 9.76
CA LEU A 119 -25.39 21.13 10.97
C LEU A 119 -24.88 21.80 12.26
N ILE A 120 -23.66 22.35 12.23
CA ILE A 120 -23.11 23.10 13.37
C ILE A 120 -23.85 24.40 13.58
N ALA A 121 -24.25 25.10 12.53
CA ALA A 121 -25.02 26.34 12.62
C ALA A 121 -26.42 26.09 13.22
N GLU A 122 -27.03 24.95 12.92
CA GLU A 122 -28.36 24.56 13.45
C GLU A 122 -28.32 24.10 14.90
N LYS A 123 -27.31 23.22 15.24
CA LYS A 123 -27.30 22.51 16.53
C LYS A 123 -26.26 23.03 17.53
N GLY A 124 -25.32 23.87 17.09
CA GLY A 124 -24.30 24.41 18.00
C GLY A 124 -23.52 23.31 18.72
N ASP A 125 -23.43 23.37 20.02
CA ASP A 125 -22.72 22.39 20.86
C ASP A 125 -23.44 21.02 20.94
N ASP A 126 -24.71 20.91 20.54
CA ASP A 126 -25.42 19.65 20.42
C ASP A 126 -25.19 18.95 19.08
N THR A 127 -24.32 19.49 18.23
CA THR A 127 -23.93 18.85 16.97
C THR A 127 -23.43 17.43 17.23
N PRO A 128 -24.07 16.40 16.65
CA PRO A 128 -23.66 15.02 16.89
C PRO A 128 -22.30 14.73 16.25
N ILE A 129 -21.49 13.98 16.98
CA ILE A 129 -20.22 13.46 16.49
C ILE A 129 -20.21 11.94 16.54
N GLU A 130 -19.40 11.34 15.69
CA GLU A 130 -19.09 9.90 15.70
C GLU A 130 -17.60 9.66 15.73
N TRP A 131 -17.19 8.50 16.25
CA TRP A 131 -15.80 8.11 16.33
C TRP A 131 -15.47 7.14 15.21
N VAL A 132 -14.53 7.54 14.36
CA VAL A 132 -14.11 6.79 13.18
C VAL A 132 -12.85 6.03 13.49
N HIS A 133 -12.88 4.70 13.31
CA HIS A 133 -11.72 3.85 13.52
C HIS A 133 -10.69 4.01 12.40
N ARG A 134 -9.38 3.91 12.73
CA ARG A 134 -8.26 4.13 11.78
C ARG A 134 -8.34 3.28 10.52
N THR A 135 -8.91 2.08 10.54
CA THR A 135 -9.05 1.21 9.35
C THR A 135 -9.93 1.81 8.26
N THR A 136 -10.87 2.66 8.60
CA THR A 136 -11.74 3.34 7.62
C THR A 136 -11.15 4.66 7.10
N ARG A 137 -10.02 5.07 7.66
CA ARG A 137 -9.27 6.28 7.29
C ARG A 137 -8.13 6.00 6.31
N TYR A 138 -8.15 4.83 5.69
CA TYR A 138 -7.20 4.41 4.68
C TYR A 138 -7.92 4.19 3.37
N GLY A 139 -7.53 4.95 2.35
CA GLY A 139 -7.97 4.79 0.98
C GLY A 139 -6.84 4.24 0.12
N GLU A 140 -7.16 3.32 -0.78
CA GLU A 140 -6.19 2.76 -1.73
C GLU A 140 -6.80 2.66 -3.12
N LYS A 141 -6.09 3.12 -4.14
CA LYS A 141 -6.48 2.99 -5.54
C LYS A 141 -5.31 2.47 -6.36
N LEU A 142 -5.57 1.46 -7.17
CA LEU A 142 -4.66 1.08 -8.24
C LEU A 142 -4.85 2.06 -9.39
N ALA A 143 -3.77 2.66 -9.86
CA ALA A 143 -3.77 3.46 -11.06
C ALA A 143 -4.01 2.55 -12.27
N THR A 144 -5.09 2.81 -12.99
CA THR A 144 -5.45 2.12 -14.24
C THR A 144 -5.88 3.17 -15.26
N PRO A 145 -5.77 2.90 -16.58
CA PRO A 145 -6.11 3.88 -17.61
C PRO A 145 -7.57 4.32 -17.62
N ASP A 146 -8.48 3.54 -17.02
CA ASP A 146 -9.91 3.82 -16.92
C ASP A 146 -10.31 4.70 -15.74
N VAL A 147 -9.39 4.96 -14.80
CA VAL A 147 -9.62 5.86 -13.66
C VAL A 147 -9.97 7.26 -14.18
N SER A 148 -11.05 7.83 -13.67
CA SER A 148 -11.49 9.18 -14.00
C SER A 148 -11.22 10.20 -12.89
N VAL A 149 -11.27 11.49 -13.24
CA VAL A 149 -11.21 12.58 -12.25
C VAL A 149 -12.41 12.51 -11.31
N ALA A 150 -13.58 12.11 -11.82
CA ALA A 150 -14.81 11.97 -11.03
C ALA A 150 -14.64 10.88 -9.94
N ASP A 151 -13.99 9.75 -10.27
CA ASP A 151 -13.72 8.68 -9.29
C ASP A 151 -12.81 9.14 -8.16
N LEU A 152 -11.80 9.94 -8.48
CA LEU A 152 -10.81 10.40 -7.51
C LEU A 152 -11.28 11.62 -6.72
N ILE A 153 -11.80 12.63 -7.40
CA ILE A 153 -12.12 13.94 -6.80
C ILE A 153 -13.61 14.06 -6.54
N GLY A 154 -14.43 13.70 -7.52
CA GLY A 154 -15.88 13.80 -7.48
C GLY A 154 -16.46 14.58 -8.64
N ASP A 155 -17.76 14.59 -8.73
CA ASP A 155 -18.56 15.29 -9.76
C ASP A 155 -19.96 15.61 -9.22
N ILE A 156 -20.78 16.25 -10.02
CA ILE A 156 -22.19 16.52 -9.73
C ILE A 156 -22.96 15.19 -9.76
N ASP A 157 -23.79 14.96 -8.75
CA ASP A 157 -24.73 13.83 -8.72
C ASP A 157 -26.13 14.29 -9.18
N PRO A 158 -26.54 13.95 -10.42
CA PRO A 158 -27.84 14.33 -10.96
C PRO A 158 -29.01 13.70 -10.17
N ILE A 159 -28.80 12.52 -9.58
CA ILE A 159 -29.81 11.81 -8.82
C ILE A 159 -30.00 12.50 -7.46
N LYS A 160 -28.91 12.88 -6.77
CA LYS A 160 -28.97 13.72 -5.57
C LYS A 160 -29.71 15.05 -5.84
N ALA A 161 -29.36 15.73 -6.95
CA ALA A 161 -30.00 16.99 -7.32
C ALA A 161 -31.51 16.84 -7.52
N ALA A 162 -31.94 15.82 -8.25
CA ALA A 162 -33.34 15.52 -8.49
C ALA A 162 -34.11 15.18 -7.18
N ASN A 163 -33.54 14.31 -6.37
CA ASN A 163 -34.15 13.86 -5.11
C ASN A 163 -34.30 15.00 -4.09
N LEU A 164 -33.28 15.85 -4.00
CA LEU A 164 -33.27 16.99 -3.07
C LEU A 164 -33.93 18.23 -3.66
N LYS A 165 -34.32 18.22 -4.93
CA LYS A 165 -34.86 19.37 -5.70
C LYS A 165 -33.96 20.61 -5.63
N LEU A 166 -32.63 20.37 -5.71
CA LEU A 166 -31.61 21.40 -5.65
C LEU A 166 -31.06 21.71 -7.03
N SER A 167 -30.52 22.92 -7.21
CA SER A 167 -29.77 23.29 -8.40
C SER A 167 -28.45 22.51 -8.49
N PHE A 168 -27.98 22.25 -9.70
CA PHE A 168 -26.62 21.68 -9.94
C PHE A 168 -25.48 22.56 -9.39
N SER A 169 -25.76 23.80 -9.03
CA SER A 169 -24.77 24.68 -8.37
C SER A 169 -24.78 24.59 -6.84
N ASP A 170 -25.64 23.76 -6.25
CA ASP A 170 -25.68 23.56 -4.81
C ASP A 170 -24.63 22.52 -4.40
N GLU A 171 -23.78 22.84 -3.42
CA GLU A 171 -22.71 21.96 -2.93
C GLU A 171 -23.23 20.62 -2.37
N LYS A 172 -24.48 20.56 -1.94
CA LYS A 172 -25.12 19.33 -1.43
C LYS A 172 -25.36 18.26 -2.50
N VAL A 173 -25.29 18.62 -3.78
CA VAL A 173 -25.43 17.68 -4.89
C VAL A 173 -24.09 17.07 -5.35
N ILE A 174 -23.02 17.39 -4.65
CA ILE A 174 -21.69 16.81 -4.94
C ILE A 174 -21.68 15.34 -4.55
N HIS A 175 -21.18 14.52 -5.48
CA HIS A 175 -20.68 13.17 -5.19
C HIS A 175 -19.18 13.25 -4.99
N TYR A 176 -18.72 13.09 -3.76
CA TYR A 176 -17.30 13.11 -3.46
C TYR A 176 -16.61 11.85 -3.93
N GLY A 177 -15.47 12.01 -4.62
CA GLY A 177 -14.60 10.91 -5.00
C GLY A 177 -13.85 10.31 -3.81
N ILE A 178 -12.98 9.34 -4.09
CA ILE A 178 -12.27 8.60 -3.03
C ILE A 178 -11.27 9.49 -2.26
N ILE A 179 -10.66 10.50 -2.90
CA ILE A 179 -9.70 11.41 -2.24
C ILE A 179 -10.38 12.27 -1.17
N PRO A 180 -11.45 13.04 -1.44
CA PRO A 180 -12.15 13.78 -0.39
C PRO A 180 -12.67 12.90 0.75
N ARG A 181 -13.14 11.69 0.44
CA ARG A 181 -13.58 10.71 1.46
C ARG A 181 -12.45 10.19 2.32
N SER A 182 -11.19 10.27 1.84
CA SER A 182 -10.00 9.91 2.60
C SER A 182 -9.44 11.06 3.43
N ASN A 183 -10.16 12.20 3.51
CA ASN A 183 -9.78 13.32 4.37
C ASN A 183 -9.53 12.87 5.81
N ARG A 184 -8.51 13.45 6.44
CA ARG A 184 -7.99 13.07 7.76
C ARG A 184 -7.51 11.62 7.82
N GLY A 185 -6.96 11.11 6.70
CA GLY A 185 -6.47 9.74 6.55
C GLY A 185 -5.26 9.62 5.64
N ILE A 186 -4.92 8.38 5.32
CA ILE A 186 -3.86 8.04 4.39
C ILE A 186 -4.50 7.65 3.06
N PHE A 187 -4.01 8.19 1.95
CA PHE A 187 -4.45 7.79 0.62
C PHE A 187 -3.29 7.27 -0.21
N VAL A 188 -3.43 6.03 -0.70
CA VAL A 188 -2.40 5.32 -1.46
C VAL A 188 -2.79 5.22 -2.92
N ILE A 189 -1.90 5.62 -3.82
CA ILE A 189 -2.04 5.36 -5.26
C ILE A 189 -0.93 4.39 -5.67
N ASN A 190 -1.33 3.17 -6.02
CA ASN A 190 -0.42 2.15 -6.52
C ASN A 190 -0.23 2.30 -8.02
N GLU A 191 1.00 2.04 -8.50
CA GLU A 191 1.42 2.08 -9.91
C GLU A 191 1.13 3.46 -10.55
N LEU A 192 1.54 4.54 -9.87
CA LEU A 192 1.27 5.93 -10.25
C LEU A 192 1.53 6.25 -11.74
N PRO A 193 2.57 5.73 -12.42
CA PRO A 193 2.81 5.97 -13.84
C PRO A 193 1.68 5.52 -14.77
N ASP A 194 0.87 4.53 -14.38
CA ASP A 194 -0.26 4.04 -15.18
C ASP A 194 -1.45 5.02 -15.19
N LEU A 195 -1.43 6.02 -14.31
CA LEU A 195 -2.46 7.04 -14.24
C LEU A 195 -2.31 8.05 -15.40
N GLN A 196 -3.39 8.34 -16.09
CA GLN A 196 -3.37 9.30 -17.20
C GLN A 196 -2.82 10.66 -16.77
N ALA A 197 -2.00 11.28 -17.62
CA ALA A 197 -1.32 12.56 -17.33
C ALA A 197 -2.29 13.67 -16.86
N ARG A 198 -3.50 13.75 -17.43
CA ARG A 198 -4.54 14.73 -17.03
C ARG A 198 -4.98 14.56 -15.56
N ILE A 199 -4.97 13.32 -15.06
CA ILE A 199 -5.35 13.01 -13.68
C ILE A 199 -4.17 13.30 -12.75
N GLN A 200 -2.95 12.99 -13.18
CA GLN A 200 -1.74 13.39 -12.44
C GLN A 200 -1.65 14.91 -12.25
N VAL A 201 -2.09 15.70 -13.24
CA VAL A 201 -2.18 17.17 -13.11
C VAL A 201 -3.20 17.58 -12.04
N ALA A 202 -4.34 16.89 -11.94
CA ALA A 202 -5.31 17.15 -10.88
C ALA A 202 -4.72 16.84 -9.48
N LEU A 203 -3.98 15.74 -9.35
CA LEU A 203 -3.25 15.41 -8.12
C LEU A 203 -2.17 16.43 -7.77
N PHE A 204 -1.45 16.94 -8.77
CA PHE A 204 -0.47 18.01 -8.57
C PHE A 204 -1.09 19.22 -7.88
N ASN A 205 -2.27 19.67 -8.34
CA ASN A 205 -2.97 20.81 -7.72
C ASN A 205 -3.32 20.52 -6.24
N ILE A 206 -3.77 19.29 -5.94
CA ILE A 206 -4.07 18.89 -4.56
C ILE A 206 -2.82 18.92 -3.68
N LEU A 207 -1.69 18.40 -4.17
CA LEU A 207 -0.44 18.40 -3.41
C LEU A 207 0.15 19.80 -3.22
N GLN A 208 -0.01 20.70 -4.21
CA GLN A 208 0.53 22.05 -4.17
C GLN A 208 -0.31 22.99 -3.33
N GLU A 209 -1.62 23.05 -3.61
CA GLU A 209 -2.54 24.01 -2.99
C GLU A 209 -3.18 23.46 -1.70
N GLY A 210 -3.06 22.14 -1.47
CA GLY A 210 -3.70 21.46 -0.34
C GLY A 210 -5.21 21.36 -0.47
N ASP A 211 -5.79 21.83 -1.58
CA ASP A 211 -7.23 21.85 -1.78
C ASP A 211 -7.66 21.12 -3.06
N ILE A 212 -8.95 20.77 -3.12
CA ILE A 212 -9.57 20.24 -4.33
C ILE A 212 -10.52 21.27 -4.95
N GLN A 213 -10.61 21.22 -6.27
CA GLN A 213 -11.60 21.98 -7.03
C GLN A 213 -12.49 21.01 -7.80
N ILE A 214 -13.74 20.91 -7.41
CA ILE A 214 -14.74 20.08 -8.10
C ILE A 214 -15.31 20.87 -9.29
N ARG A 215 -15.38 20.22 -10.45
CA ARG A 215 -15.85 20.84 -11.69
C ARG A 215 -17.24 21.45 -11.51
N GLY A 216 -17.38 22.72 -11.92
CA GLY A 216 -18.66 23.45 -11.81
C GLY A 216 -18.88 24.16 -10.49
N PHE A 217 -18.04 23.92 -9.47
CA PHE A 217 -18.12 24.59 -8.18
C PHE A 217 -16.91 25.51 -7.97
N LYS A 218 -17.14 26.66 -7.32
CA LYS A 218 -16.05 27.52 -6.82
C LYS A 218 -15.57 27.08 -5.43
N LEU A 219 -15.90 25.84 -5.05
CA LEU A 219 -15.55 25.29 -3.77
C LEU A 219 -14.06 24.91 -3.74
N ARG A 220 -13.35 25.40 -2.76
CA ARG A 220 -12.03 24.93 -2.37
C ARG A 220 -12.13 24.18 -1.06
N MET A 221 -11.69 22.94 -1.05
CA MET A 221 -11.67 22.09 0.13
C MET A 221 -10.23 21.81 0.54
N PRO A 222 -9.73 22.42 1.62
CA PRO A 222 -8.40 22.10 2.14
C PRO A 222 -8.41 20.73 2.80
N LEU A 223 -7.92 19.71 2.09
CA LEU A 223 -7.87 18.35 2.56
C LEU A 223 -6.64 18.08 3.43
N ASP A 224 -6.84 17.36 4.52
CA ASP A 224 -5.79 16.86 5.38
C ASP A 224 -5.53 15.37 5.07
N ILE A 225 -4.60 15.09 4.15
CA ILE A 225 -4.29 13.74 3.67
C ILE A 225 -2.79 13.51 3.64
N LEU A 226 -2.35 12.35 4.12
CA LEU A 226 -1.02 11.83 3.85
C LEU A 226 -1.07 10.99 2.58
N PHE A 227 -0.47 11.49 1.51
CA PHE A 227 -0.37 10.75 0.25
C PHE A 227 0.83 9.82 0.24
N VAL A 228 0.59 8.58 -0.19
CA VAL A 228 1.63 7.59 -0.45
C VAL A 228 1.46 7.05 -1.86
N PHE A 229 2.53 7.03 -2.61
CA PHE A 229 2.55 6.56 -4.00
C PHE A 229 3.47 5.36 -4.13
N THR A 230 3.14 4.46 -5.05
CA THR A 230 4.08 3.42 -5.48
C THR A 230 4.32 3.51 -6.98
N ALA A 231 5.53 3.19 -7.42
CA ALA A 231 5.88 3.12 -8.82
C ALA A 231 6.98 2.07 -9.06
N ASN A 232 7.01 1.54 -10.28
CA ASN A 232 8.12 0.76 -10.77
C ASN A 232 8.96 1.62 -11.72
N PRO A 233 10.31 1.53 -11.69
CA PRO A 233 11.17 2.29 -12.60
C PRO A 233 10.89 2.01 -14.08
N GLU A 234 10.45 0.79 -14.42
CA GLU A 234 10.11 0.39 -15.79
C GLU A 234 8.89 1.06 -16.36
N ASP A 235 7.91 1.34 -15.50
CA ASP A 235 6.66 1.95 -15.92
C ASP A 235 6.90 3.34 -16.52
N TYR A 236 8.06 3.97 -16.21
CA TYR A 236 8.49 5.23 -16.83
C TYR A 236 8.82 5.15 -18.31
N THR A 237 9.03 3.95 -18.86
CA THR A 237 9.46 3.77 -20.26
C THR A 237 8.39 3.15 -21.14
N ASN A 238 7.53 2.29 -20.61
CA ASN A 238 6.65 1.43 -21.40
C ASN A 238 5.14 1.73 -21.25
N ARG A 239 4.70 2.22 -20.08
CA ARG A 239 3.27 2.40 -19.78
C ARG A 239 2.88 3.84 -19.49
N GLY A 240 3.82 4.68 -19.14
CA GLY A 240 3.59 6.07 -18.80
C GLY A 240 4.76 6.64 -18.01
N SER A 241 4.65 7.91 -17.65
CA SER A 241 5.63 8.57 -16.79
C SER A 241 4.93 9.38 -15.73
N ILE A 242 5.55 9.54 -14.57
CA ILE A 242 5.10 10.54 -13.62
C ILE A 242 5.44 11.91 -14.23
N VAL A 243 4.43 12.76 -14.40
CA VAL A 243 4.66 14.11 -14.91
C VAL A 243 5.59 14.87 -13.98
N THR A 244 6.58 15.56 -14.55
CA THR A 244 7.63 16.24 -13.77
C THR A 244 7.07 17.14 -12.66
N PRO A 245 6.01 17.95 -12.88
CA PRO A 245 5.45 18.77 -11.81
C PRO A 245 4.90 17.97 -10.62
N LEU A 246 4.31 16.80 -10.85
CA LEU A 246 3.81 15.94 -9.78
C LEU A 246 4.98 15.32 -9.01
N LYS A 247 5.98 14.80 -9.71
CA LYS A 247 7.18 14.21 -9.10
C LYS A 247 7.92 15.21 -8.20
N ASP A 248 8.02 16.46 -8.62
CA ASP A 248 8.66 17.54 -7.87
C ASP A 248 7.90 17.92 -6.57
N ARG A 249 6.62 17.56 -6.48
CA ARG A 249 5.76 17.83 -5.31
C ARG A 249 5.65 16.67 -4.33
N ILE A 250 6.23 15.51 -4.67
CA ILE A 250 6.35 14.40 -3.74
C ILE A 250 7.70 14.53 -3.04
N GLU A 251 7.68 14.95 -1.80
CA GLU A 251 8.85 15.45 -1.07
C GLU A 251 9.86 14.35 -0.77
N SER A 252 9.42 13.09 -0.58
CA SER A 252 10.30 11.95 -0.30
C SER A 252 10.12 10.82 -1.30
N GLN A 253 11.19 10.51 -2.05
CA GLN A 253 11.27 9.34 -2.90
C GLN A 253 12.17 8.29 -2.25
N ILE A 254 11.61 7.13 -1.90
CA ILE A 254 12.27 6.06 -1.19
C ILE A 254 12.51 4.89 -2.16
N LEU A 255 13.78 4.54 -2.34
CA LEU A 255 14.16 3.44 -3.22
C LEU A 255 14.08 2.12 -2.47
N THR A 256 13.25 1.20 -2.96
CA THR A 256 13.18 -0.17 -2.45
C THR A 256 14.13 -1.09 -3.23
N HIS A 257 14.46 -2.25 -2.66
CA HIS A 257 15.39 -3.19 -3.26
C HIS A 257 15.01 -4.64 -2.94
N TYR A 258 15.60 -5.60 -3.62
CA TYR A 258 15.49 -7.02 -3.25
C TYR A 258 16.39 -7.36 -2.06
N PRO A 259 16.13 -8.49 -1.35
CA PRO A 259 17.04 -8.97 -0.31
C PRO A 259 18.47 -9.07 -0.84
N LYS A 260 19.43 -8.65 -0.01
CA LYS A 260 20.85 -8.61 -0.40
C LYS A 260 21.58 -9.95 -0.19
N ASN A 261 21.03 -10.81 0.64
CA ASN A 261 21.58 -12.12 0.97
C ASN A 261 20.50 -13.20 0.98
N ILE A 262 20.92 -14.45 0.89
CA ILE A 262 20.05 -15.62 0.83
C ILE A 262 19.30 -15.81 2.14
N GLU A 263 19.91 -15.52 3.27
CA GLU A 263 19.32 -15.69 4.60
C GLU A 263 18.05 -14.81 4.75
N THR A 264 18.16 -13.54 4.42
CA THR A 264 17.00 -12.62 4.43
C THR A 264 15.94 -13.04 3.43
N SER A 265 16.34 -13.46 2.21
CA SER A 265 15.42 -13.92 1.18
C SER A 265 14.66 -15.17 1.64
N LEU A 266 15.35 -16.12 2.25
CA LEU A 266 14.77 -17.34 2.81
C LEU A 266 13.78 -17.03 3.94
N ALA A 267 14.15 -16.16 4.87
CA ALA A 267 13.26 -15.75 5.94
C ALA A 267 11.95 -15.11 5.43
N ILE A 268 12.04 -14.29 4.37
CA ILE A 268 10.86 -13.72 3.70
C ILE A 268 10.02 -14.83 3.05
N THR A 269 10.65 -15.75 2.34
CA THR A 269 9.95 -16.86 1.68
C THR A 269 9.24 -17.75 2.69
N GLU A 270 9.88 -18.11 3.81
CA GLU A 270 9.29 -18.92 4.86
C GLU A 270 8.13 -18.20 5.58
N GLN A 271 8.23 -16.89 5.75
CA GLN A 271 7.15 -16.09 6.33
C GLN A 271 5.92 -16.01 5.42
N GLU A 272 6.13 -15.90 4.11
CA GLU A 272 5.06 -15.61 3.16
C GLU A 272 4.48 -16.86 2.46
N ALA A 273 5.21 -17.98 2.44
CA ALA A 273 4.75 -19.21 1.79
C ALA A 273 3.55 -19.83 2.51
N ASN A 274 2.52 -20.15 1.75
CA ASN A 274 1.33 -20.81 2.26
C ASN A 274 1.43 -22.33 2.12
N ILE A 275 2.18 -22.97 3.02
CA ILE A 275 2.28 -24.43 3.09
C ILE A 275 1.25 -24.91 4.11
N LEU A 276 0.32 -25.76 3.66
CA LEU A 276 -0.76 -26.29 4.48
C LEU A 276 -0.23 -27.15 5.65
N PRO A 277 -0.90 -27.17 6.82
CA PRO A 277 -0.51 -28.02 7.94
C PRO A 277 -0.31 -29.47 7.54
N ALA A 278 -1.22 -30.04 6.76
CA ALA A 278 -1.11 -31.43 6.26
C ALA A 278 0.12 -31.67 5.37
N GLN A 279 0.54 -30.65 4.60
CA GLN A 279 1.77 -30.72 3.81
C GLN A 279 3.02 -30.67 4.71
N LYS A 280 3.01 -29.82 5.74
CA LYS A 280 4.11 -29.73 6.71
C LYS A 280 4.32 -31.04 7.51
N GLU A 281 3.24 -31.73 7.80
CA GLU A 281 3.30 -33.03 8.47
C GLU A 281 3.84 -34.15 7.57
N ARG A 282 3.49 -34.09 6.27
CA ARG A 282 3.82 -35.14 5.29
C ARG A 282 5.13 -34.94 4.57
N VAL A 283 5.51 -33.70 4.28
CA VAL A 283 6.64 -33.36 3.41
C VAL A 283 7.70 -32.63 4.19
N ASN A 284 8.86 -33.23 4.32
CA ASN A 284 10.04 -32.57 4.85
C ASN A 284 10.80 -31.84 3.74
N ILE A 285 11.32 -30.65 4.02
CA ILE A 285 12.18 -29.90 3.12
C ILE A 285 13.49 -29.52 3.83
N SER A 286 14.61 -29.91 3.25
CA SER A 286 15.92 -29.61 3.82
C SER A 286 16.31 -28.15 3.57
N ASP A 287 17.14 -27.60 4.45
CA ASP A 287 17.67 -26.25 4.29
C ASP A 287 18.47 -26.06 3.00
N LEU A 288 19.14 -27.13 2.55
CA LEU A 288 19.84 -27.11 1.26
C LEU A 288 18.89 -26.84 0.10
N VAL A 289 17.75 -27.55 0.03
CA VAL A 289 16.76 -27.36 -1.03
C VAL A 289 16.14 -25.95 -0.97
N LYS A 290 15.84 -25.46 0.22
CA LYS A 290 15.36 -24.08 0.38
C LYS A 290 16.37 -23.04 -0.13
N ARG A 291 17.65 -23.21 0.21
CA ARG A 291 18.73 -22.34 -0.29
C ARG A 291 18.90 -22.41 -1.81
N ILE A 292 18.76 -23.59 -2.42
CA ILE A 292 18.77 -23.74 -3.89
C ILE A 292 17.62 -22.94 -4.51
N ILE A 293 16.41 -23.00 -3.94
CA ILE A 293 15.26 -22.22 -4.40
C ILE A 293 15.55 -20.71 -4.36
N GLU A 294 16.15 -20.22 -3.27
CA GLU A 294 16.56 -18.83 -3.17
C GLU A 294 17.64 -18.47 -4.20
N GLN A 295 18.64 -19.36 -4.38
CA GLN A 295 19.71 -19.15 -5.36
C GLN A 295 19.15 -19.00 -6.78
N VAL A 296 18.07 -19.71 -7.14
CA VAL A 296 17.41 -19.54 -8.45
C VAL A 296 16.99 -18.09 -8.68
N ALA A 297 16.48 -17.40 -7.67
CA ALA A 297 16.09 -16.00 -7.82
C ALA A 297 17.30 -15.06 -7.92
N PHE A 298 18.40 -15.35 -7.21
CA PHE A 298 19.65 -14.60 -7.32
C PHE A 298 20.30 -14.79 -8.70
N GLU A 299 20.35 -16.04 -9.19
CA GLU A 299 20.82 -16.34 -10.56
C GLU A 299 19.97 -15.65 -11.61
N ALA A 300 18.65 -15.69 -11.48
CA ALA A 300 17.73 -15.04 -12.42
C ALA A 300 17.96 -13.52 -12.49
N ARG A 301 18.22 -12.85 -11.35
CA ARG A 301 18.50 -11.39 -11.31
C ARG A 301 19.80 -11.00 -12.01
N SER A 302 20.76 -11.91 -12.13
CA SER A 302 22.06 -11.70 -12.77
C SER A 302 22.16 -12.28 -14.17
N ASN A 303 21.18 -13.10 -14.60
CA ASN A 303 21.19 -13.82 -15.86
C ASN A 303 21.04 -12.88 -17.06
N GLU A 304 21.76 -13.15 -18.14
CA GLU A 304 21.73 -12.36 -19.37
C GLU A 304 20.45 -12.51 -20.19
N TYR A 305 19.74 -13.66 -20.05
CA TYR A 305 18.47 -13.94 -20.72
C TYR A 305 17.26 -13.33 -20.01
N VAL A 306 17.42 -12.83 -18.77
CA VAL A 306 16.36 -12.25 -17.97
C VAL A 306 16.42 -10.73 -18.03
N ASP A 307 15.30 -10.08 -18.30
CA ASP A 307 15.25 -8.63 -18.31
C ASP A 307 15.41 -8.06 -16.89
N ARG A 308 16.55 -7.43 -16.66
CA ARG A 308 16.90 -6.82 -15.36
C ARG A 308 15.99 -5.66 -15.00
N LYS A 309 15.42 -4.98 -16.00
CA LYS A 309 14.53 -3.84 -15.77
C LYS A 309 13.20 -4.30 -15.17
N SER A 310 12.66 -5.44 -15.62
CA SER A 310 11.42 -6.03 -15.08
C SER A 310 11.60 -6.59 -13.69
N GLY A 311 12.82 -6.96 -13.33
CA GLY A 311 13.18 -7.52 -12.04
C GLY A 311 12.59 -8.91 -11.78
N VAL A 312 13.13 -9.58 -10.77
CA VAL A 312 12.68 -10.92 -10.35
C VAL A 312 12.03 -10.82 -8.97
N SER A 313 10.70 -10.86 -8.96
CA SER A 313 9.90 -10.70 -7.76
C SER A 313 10.21 -11.75 -6.69
N ALA A 314 10.20 -11.38 -5.41
CA ALA A 314 10.24 -12.32 -4.29
C ALA A 314 9.08 -13.35 -4.33
N ARG A 315 8.00 -13.09 -5.08
CA ARG A 315 6.94 -14.08 -5.32
C ARG A 315 7.41 -15.30 -6.10
N LEU A 316 8.59 -15.24 -6.76
CA LEU A 316 9.18 -16.40 -7.42
C LEU A 316 9.56 -17.46 -6.40
N THR A 317 10.34 -17.12 -5.38
CA THR A 317 10.83 -18.07 -4.37
C THR A 317 9.69 -18.60 -3.51
N ILE A 318 8.69 -17.77 -3.19
CA ILE A 318 7.48 -18.18 -2.48
C ILE A 318 6.73 -19.25 -3.28
N ALA A 319 6.38 -18.97 -4.54
CA ALA A 319 5.69 -19.93 -5.39
C ALA A 319 6.54 -21.18 -5.70
N ALA A 320 7.86 -21.03 -5.83
CA ALA A 320 8.77 -22.13 -6.04
C ALA A 320 8.83 -23.06 -4.83
N LEU A 321 8.87 -22.53 -3.60
CA LEU A 321 8.84 -23.32 -2.39
C LEU A 321 7.52 -24.12 -2.28
N GLU A 322 6.38 -23.47 -2.51
CA GLU A 322 5.06 -24.11 -2.53
C GLU A 322 4.99 -25.22 -3.59
N ASN A 323 5.50 -24.97 -4.80
CA ASN A 323 5.52 -25.94 -5.87
C ASN A 323 6.47 -27.13 -5.59
N ALA A 324 7.62 -26.89 -4.98
CA ALA A 324 8.56 -27.95 -4.61
C ALA A 324 7.93 -28.91 -3.57
N VAL A 325 7.28 -28.36 -2.55
CA VAL A 325 6.52 -29.14 -1.56
C VAL A 325 5.42 -29.93 -2.21
N SER A 326 4.62 -29.31 -3.07
CA SER A 326 3.50 -29.96 -3.79
C SER A 326 3.98 -31.03 -4.79
N SER A 327 5.16 -30.86 -5.37
CA SER A 327 5.77 -31.89 -6.26
C SER A 327 6.15 -33.14 -5.49
N ALA A 328 6.80 -32.97 -4.31
CA ALA A 328 7.12 -34.09 -3.43
C ALA A 328 5.85 -34.77 -2.90
N GLU A 329 4.85 -33.99 -2.49
CA GLU A 329 3.57 -34.51 -2.03
C GLU A 329 2.86 -35.34 -3.13
N ARG A 330 2.81 -34.80 -4.36
CA ARG A 330 2.23 -35.51 -5.51
C ARG A 330 2.95 -36.85 -5.76
N ARG A 331 4.27 -36.88 -5.69
CA ARG A 331 5.06 -38.10 -5.83
C ARG A 331 4.70 -39.11 -4.73
N ALA A 332 4.62 -38.66 -3.48
CA ALA A 332 4.24 -39.51 -2.34
C ALA A 332 2.81 -40.10 -2.51
N ILE A 333 1.86 -39.29 -2.99
CA ILE A 333 0.49 -39.77 -3.27
C ILE A 333 0.46 -40.85 -4.34
N ILE A 334 1.21 -40.67 -5.43
CA ILE A 334 1.28 -41.65 -6.53
C ILE A 334 1.86 -42.98 -6.03
N HIS A 335 2.86 -42.93 -5.14
CA HIS A 335 3.52 -44.13 -4.61
C HIS A 335 2.93 -44.64 -3.30
N ASN A 336 1.81 -44.07 -2.83
CA ASN A 336 1.16 -44.40 -1.55
C ASN A 336 2.11 -44.29 -0.34
N GLU A 337 3.01 -43.34 -0.36
CA GLU A 337 3.92 -43.05 0.74
C GLU A 337 3.22 -42.14 1.77
N ALA A 338 3.34 -42.48 3.07
CA ALA A 338 2.74 -41.69 4.12
C ALA A 338 3.51 -40.36 4.34
N ASN A 339 4.83 -40.40 4.29
CA ASN A 339 5.74 -39.27 4.47
C ASN A 339 6.78 -39.26 3.35
N THR A 340 7.25 -38.08 3.01
CA THR A 340 8.27 -37.89 1.99
C THR A 340 9.15 -36.66 2.31
N GLN A 341 10.15 -36.46 1.50
CA GLN A 341 10.95 -35.22 1.52
C GLN A 341 11.08 -34.68 0.11
N VAL A 342 11.36 -33.40 0.01
CA VAL A 342 11.65 -32.77 -1.28
C VAL A 342 13.04 -33.21 -1.74
N TRP A 343 13.09 -33.85 -2.92
CA TRP A 343 14.32 -34.25 -3.61
C TRP A 343 14.73 -33.21 -4.66
N ILE A 344 15.96 -33.24 -5.11
CA ILE A 344 16.44 -32.36 -6.20
C ILE A 344 15.59 -32.58 -7.45
N SER A 345 15.14 -33.81 -7.73
CA SER A 345 14.24 -34.11 -8.85
C SER A 345 12.89 -33.40 -8.78
N ASP A 346 12.40 -33.11 -7.59
CA ASP A 346 11.14 -32.37 -7.38
C ASP A 346 11.27 -30.87 -7.78
N LEU A 347 12.51 -30.35 -7.89
CA LEU A 347 12.77 -28.99 -8.36
C LEU A 347 12.33 -28.76 -9.82
N ASN A 348 12.17 -29.80 -10.64
CA ASN A 348 11.54 -29.65 -11.95
C ASN A 348 10.09 -29.10 -11.82
N GLY A 349 9.44 -29.32 -10.70
CA GLY A 349 8.10 -28.81 -10.43
C GLY A 349 8.06 -27.30 -10.17
N ILE A 350 9.21 -26.62 -9.94
CA ILE A 350 9.23 -25.17 -9.74
C ILE A 350 9.32 -24.37 -11.05
N ILE A 351 9.53 -25.04 -12.20
CA ILE A 351 9.63 -24.40 -13.51
C ILE A 351 8.45 -23.44 -13.78
N PRO A 352 7.18 -23.80 -13.53
CA PRO A 352 6.06 -22.87 -13.73
C PRO A 352 6.11 -21.63 -12.84
N ALA A 353 6.68 -21.73 -11.64
CA ALA A 353 6.90 -20.57 -10.78
C ALA A 353 7.97 -19.64 -11.36
N ILE A 354 9.02 -20.18 -11.95
CA ILE A 354 10.10 -19.41 -12.59
C ILE A 354 9.56 -18.72 -13.84
N THR A 355 9.04 -19.47 -14.81
CA THR A 355 8.56 -18.94 -16.09
C THR A 355 7.45 -17.90 -15.94
N GLY A 356 6.61 -18.02 -14.92
CA GLY A 356 5.54 -17.06 -14.63
C GLY A 356 5.98 -15.79 -13.90
N LYS A 357 7.27 -15.65 -13.53
CA LYS A 357 7.75 -14.53 -12.70
C LYS A 357 9.00 -13.85 -13.26
N ILE A 358 9.59 -14.36 -14.34
CA ILE A 358 10.66 -13.73 -15.08
C ILE A 358 10.13 -13.17 -16.40
N GLU A 359 10.70 -12.08 -16.86
CA GLU A 359 10.54 -11.58 -18.23
C GLU A 359 11.87 -11.78 -18.94
N LEU A 360 11.81 -12.21 -20.19
CA LEU A 360 13.01 -12.54 -20.97
C LEU A 360 13.37 -11.40 -21.92
N VAL A 361 14.65 -11.21 -22.14
CA VAL A 361 15.13 -10.43 -23.27
C VAL A 361 14.97 -11.23 -24.56
N TYR A 362 15.16 -10.60 -25.73
CA TYR A 362 14.94 -11.25 -27.02
C TYR A 362 15.72 -12.57 -27.20
N GLU A 363 16.97 -12.60 -26.77
CA GLU A 363 17.82 -13.81 -26.81
C GLU A 363 17.27 -14.92 -25.88
N GLY A 364 16.72 -14.53 -24.74
CA GLY A 364 16.05 -15.46 -23.82
C GLY A 364 14.73 -16.01 -24.37
N GLU A 365 13.98 -15.21 -25.14
CA GLU A 365 12.76 -15.68 -25.83
C GLU A 365 13.10 -16.69 -26.91
N GLN A 366 14.23 -16.54 -27.61
CA GLN A 366 14.72 -17.50 -28.61
C GLN A 366 15.14 -18.83 -27.97
N GLU A 367 15.81 -18.81 -26.83
CA GLU A 367 16.16 -20.02 -26.05
C GLU A 367 14.93 -20.72 -25.53
N GLY A 368 13.91 -19.96 -25.19
CA GLY A 368 12.64 -20.41 -24.66
C GLY A 368 12.57 -20.40 -23.11
N PRO A 369 11.44 -19.96 -22.55
CA PRO A 369 11.31 -19.75 -21.11
C PRO A 369 11.51 -21.02 -20.27
N TYR A 370 11.15 -22.18 -20.82
CA TYR A 370 11.36 -23.47 -20.16
C TYR A 370 12.85 -23.79 -20.03
N GLN A 371 13.63 -23.62 -21.11
CA GLN A 371 15.04 -23.91 -21.10
C GLN A 371 15.82 -22.95 -20.21
N VAL A 372 15.46 -21.67 -20.23
CA VAL A 372 16.05 -20.68 -19.32
C VAL A 372 15.77 -21.07 -17.86
N ALA A 373 14.56 -21.52 -17.53
CA ALA A 373 14.23 -21.97 -16.17
C ALA A 373 15.03 -23.21 -15.75
N VAL A 374 15.19 -24.20 -16.64
CA VAL A 374 16.03 -25.39 -16.39
C VAL A 374 17.48 -24.95 -16.14
N ASN A 375 18.03 -24.09 -16.98
CA ASN A 375 19.40 -23.59 -16.84
C ASN A 375 19.63 -22.84 -15.52
N LEU A 376 18.63 -22.08 -15.06
CA LEU A 376 18.68 -21.39 -13.76
C LEU A 376 18.71 -22.39 -12.59
N ILE A 377 17.89 -23.45 -12.64
CA ILE A 377 17.87 -24.51 -11.63
C ILE A 377 19.24 -25.23 -11.63
N ASP A 378 19.74 -25.64 -12.79
CA ASP A 378 21.01 -26.34 -12.91
C ASP A 378 22.21 -25.52 -12.37
N LYS A 379 22.25 -24.22 -12.68
CA LYS A 379 23.24 -23.32 -12.09
C LYS A 379 23.16 -23.20 -10.59
N SER A 380 21.93 -23.21 -10.04
CA SER A 380 21.69 -23.05 -8.62
C SER A 380 22.01 -24.32 -7.80
N VAL A 381 21.99 -25.50 -8.44
CA VAL A 381 22.35 -26.78 -7.81
C VAL A 381 23.87 -26.99 -7.79
N ARG A 382 24.62 -26.39 -8.70
CA ARG A 382 26.10 -26.46 -8.77
C ARG A 382 26.78 -25.57 -7.75
#